data_8fd2aac945cbb23f7e460ef5cb685658
#
_entry.id   8fd2aac945cbb23f7e460ef5cb685658
#
_cell.length_a   1.000
_cell.length_b   1.000
_cell.length_c   1.000
_cell.angle_alpha   90.00
_cell.angle_beta   90.00
_cell.angle_gamma   90.00
#
_symmetry.space_group_name_H-M   'P 1'
#
loop_
_entity.id
_entity.type
_entity.pdbx_description
1 polymer ?
#
loop_
_entity_poly.entity_id
_entity_poly.type
_entity_poly.pdbx_seq_one_letter_code
_entity_poly.pdbx_strand_id
1 'polypeptide(L)'
;MIVTLKDGSKKEYAEAKSVIDIAYDISEGLARAACAGEVNGEVVDLRTVIDSDCELNILTAKDEKGLAVLRHTASHVLAQAVQTLFPDAKVAIGPSIDTGFYYDFDCPPFSRDDLDAIEKEMKKIIKKGAKIERFTKSREDAIAYFQEKNEPYKVELIEDLPEGSEISFYSQGDWTDLCAGPHLMSVKGVKAFKLLSSSSAYWRGSEKNAMLTRIYGTAYASKDELKEHLEQMEEAKRRDHNKLGREMKIFTTVDVIGQGLPLIMPNGVIMMQELQRWIEDEETKRGYVRTKTPLMAKSDL
;
A
#
# COMPACT_ATOMS: atom_id res chain seq x y z
N MET A 1 33.33 -5.34 11.39
CA MET A 1 32.34 -4.24 11.26
C MET A 1 31.61 -4.04 12.57
N ILE A 2 31.20 -2.81 12.86
CA ILE A 2 30.43 -2.43 14.04
C ILE A 2 29.02 -2.06 13.61
N VAL A 3 28.02 -2.79 14.11
CA VAL A 3 26.60 -2.49 13.88
C VAL A 3 26.04 -1.82 15.12
N THR A 4 25.58 -0.57 14.99
CA THR A 4 24.92 0.18 16.05
C THR A 4 23.41 -0.01 15.93
N LEU A 5 22.76 -0.56 16.96
CA LEU A 5 21.32 -0.81 16.99
C LEU A 5 20.55 0.43 17.43
N LYS A 6 19.24 0.44 17.22
CA LYS A 6 18.33 1.55 17.56
C LYS A 6 18.39 1.99 19.04
N ASP A 7 18.70 1.08 19.94
CA ASP A 7 18.85 1.35 21.37
C ASP A 7 20.25 1.89 21.75
N GLY A 8 21.13 2.10 20.78
CA GLY A 8 22.51 2.57 20.95
C GLY A 8 23.50 1.46 21.28
N SER A 9 23.06 0.21 21.45
CA SER A 9 23.96 -0.93 21.65
C SER A 9 24.76 -1.22 20.40
N LYS A 10 26.01 -1.71 20.58
CA LYS A 10 26.93 -2.02 19.47
C LYS A 10 27.24 -3.50 19.45
N LYS A 11 27.21 -4.07 18.27
CA LYS A 11 27.63 -5.44 18.01
C LYS A 11 28.81 -5.45 17.02
N GLU A 12 29.85 -6.18 17.37
CA GLU A 12 31.01 -6.37 16.49
C GLU A 12 30.92 -7.70 15.76
N TYR A 13 31.19 -7.67 14.47
CA TYR A 13 31.24 -8.85 13.61
C TYR A 13 32.56 -8.90 12.85
N ALA A 14 33.19 -10.08 12.87
CA ALA A 14 34.45 -10.32 12.16
C ALA A 14 34.25 -10.41 10.63
N GLU A 15 33.05 -10.84 10.20
CA GLU A 15 32.69 -11.07 8.80
C GLU A 15 31.39 -10.33 8.46
N ALA A 16 31.15 -10.12 7.16
CA ALA A 16 29.90 -9.59 6.65
C ALA A 16 28.72 -10.51 7.01
N LYS A 17 27.59 -9.93 7.38
CA LYS A 17 26.38 -10.67 7.77
C LYS A 17 25.13 -10.10 7.12
N SER A 18 24.17 -10.97 6.80
CA SER A 18 22.87 -10.50 6.35
C SER A 18 22.08 -9.87 7.51
N VAL A 19 21.16 -8.96 7.18
CA VAL A 19 20.27 -8.31 8.15
C VAL A 19 19.50 -9.36 8.96
N ILE A 20 19.04 -10.45 8.32
CA ILE A 20 18.31 -11.52 9.00
C ILE A 20 19.20 -12.28 10.00
N ASP A 21 20.46 -12.54 9.65
CA ASP A 21 21.39 -13.20 10.56
C ASP A 21 21.70 -12.34 11.78
N ILE A 22 21.86 -11.02 11.58
CA ILE A 22 22.01 -10.07 12.69
C ILE A 22 20.73 -10.06 13.57
N ALA A 23 19.55 -10.13 12.98
CA ALA A 23 18.32 -10.24 13.75
C ALA A 23 18.24 -11.52 14.58
N TYR A 24 18.73 -12.65 14.06
CA TYR A 24 18.87 -13.92 14.82
C TYR A 24 19.85 -13.79 15.97
N ASP A 25 20.99 -13.12 15.78
CA ASP A 25 21.99 -12.88 16.82
C ASP A 25 21.45 -11.98 17.97
N ILE A 26 20.43 -11.18 17.68
CA ILE A 26 19.73 -10.38 18.70
C ILE A 26 18.74 -11.27 19.45
N SER A 27 17.80 -11.87 18.72
CA SER A 27 16.88 -12.89 19.26
C SER A 27 16.11 -13.61 18.16
N GLU A 28 15.80 -14.88 18.36
CA GLU A 28 14.92 -15.65 17.46
C GLU A 28 13.51 -15.03 17.32
N GLY A 29 13.00 -14.41 18.39
CA GLY A 29 11.69 -13.76 18.37
C GLY A 29 11.67 -12.56 17.42
N LEU A 30 12.72 -11.73 17.46
CA LEU A 30 12.89 -10.59 16.57
C LEU A 30 13.06 -11.06 15.12
N ALA A 31 13.94 -12.02 14.87
CA ALA A 31 14.16 -12.57 13.52
C ALA A 31 12.86 -13.12 12.88
N ARG A 32 12.02 -13.81 13.68
CA ARG A 32 10.71 -14.29 13.22
C ARG A 32 9.69 -13.20 12.95
N ALA A 33 9.82 -12.04 13.61
CA ALA A 33 8.93 -10.89 13.44
C ALA A 33 9.45 -9.88 12.41
N ALA A 34 10.73 -9.98 12.02
CA ALA A 34 11.38 -9.05 11.11
C ALA A 34 10.72 -9.05 9.73
N CYS A 35 10.51 -7.85 9.21
CA CYS A 35 9.97 -7.60 7.86
C CYS A 35 11.05 -7.03 6.92
N ALA A 36 11.93 -6.16 7.44
CA ALA A 36 13.02 -5.51 6.73
C ALA A 36 14.10 -5.03 7.70
N GLY A 37 15.22 -4.55 7.16
CA GLY A 37 16.19 -3.73 7.89
C GLY A 37 16.07 -2.26 7.48
N GLU A 38 16.48 -1.37 8.38
CA GLU A 38 16.72 0.03 8.05
C GLU A 38 18.20 0.31 8.34
N VAL A 39 18.98 0.46 7.29
CA VAL A 39 20.43 0.68 7.33
C VAL A 39 20.71 2.13 7.02
N ASN A 40 21.29 2.88 7.96
CA ASN A 40 21.58 4.31 7.81
C ASN A 40 20.36 5.12 7.32
N GLY A 41 19.13 4.74 7.73
CA GLY A 41 17.88 5.38 7.34
C GLY A 41 17.21 4.83 6.07
N GLU A 42 17.89 3.99 5.29
CA GLU A 42 17.33 3.35 4.10
C GLU A 42 16.75 1.97 4.42
N VAL A 43 15.55 1.69 3.89
CA VAL A 43 14.90 0.38 4.06
C VAL A 43 15.49 -0.62 3.09
N VAL A 44 16.01 -1.72 3.64
CA VAL A 44 16.66 -2.78 2.88
C VAL A 44 16.01 -4.14 3.14
N ASP A 45 16.16 -5.05 2.19
CA ASP A 45 15.69 -6.44 2.34
C ASP A 45 16.46 -7.16 3.46
N LEU A 46 15.81 -8.09 4.14
CA LEU A 46 16.44 -8.90 5.20
C LEU A 46 17.62 -9.75 4.69
N ARG A 47 17.69 -10.00 3.38
CA ARG A 47 18.78 -10.73 2.71
C ARG A 47 19.98 -9.84 2.42
N THR A 48 19.85 -8.54 2.56
CA THR A 48 20.96 -7.59 2.32
C THR A 48 22.11 -7.90 3.26
N VAL A 49 23.30 -8.04 2.68
CA VAL A 49 24.53 -8.29 3.42
C VAL A 49 25.15 -6.96 3.82
N ILE A 50 25.47 -6.82 5.09
CA ILE A 50 26.17 -5.67 5.67
C ILE A 50 27.64 -6.06 5.81
N ASP A 51 28.52 -5.24 5.27
CA ASP A 51 29.96 -5.47 5.22
C ASP A 51 30.79 -4.31 5.83
N SER A 52 30.14 -3.26 6.28
CA SER A 52 30.75 -2.03 6.81
C SER A 52 29.99 -1.56 8.06
N ASP A 53 30.61 -0.62 8.78
CA ASP A 53 30.01 -0.01 9.97
C ASP A 53 28.74 0.74 9.60
N CYS A 54 27.65 0.49 10.34
CA CYS A 54 26.36 1.11 10.07
C CYS A 54 25.48 1.23 11.31
N GLU A 55 24.44 2.06 11.17
CA GLU A 55 23.26 2.03 12.05
C GLU A 55 22.24 1.06 11.47
N LEU A 56 21.75 0.12 12.29
CA LEU A 56 20.75 -0.87 11.86
C LEU A 56 19.56 -0.87 12.82
N ASN A 57 18.37 -0.72 12.24
CA ASN A 57 17.11 -0.97 12.92
C ASN A 57 16.40 -2.16 12.24
N ILE A 58 15.99 -3.15 13.03
CA ILE A 58 15.19 -4.28 12.50
C ILE A 58 13.72 -3.88 12.54
N LEU A 59 13.13 -3.73 11.37
CA LEU A 59 11.73 -3.33 11.19
C LEU A 59 10.81 -4.54 11.27
N THR A 60 9.73 -4.40 12.02
CA THR A 60 8.66 -5.39 12.18
C THR A 60 7.35 -4.85 11.60
N ALA A 61 6.32 -5.68 11.51
CA ALA A 61 5.00 -5.21 11.05
C ALA A 61 4.29 -4.25 12.03
N LYS A 62 4.91 -3.93 13.19
CA LYS A 62 4.48 -2.86 14.09
C LYS A 62 5.02 -1.50 13.68
N ASP A 63 6.07 -1.48 12.90
CA ASP A 63 6.65 -0.27 12.34
C ASP A 63 5.99 0.01 10.99
N GLU A 64 5.70 1.27 10.67
CA GLU A 64 5.03 1.67 9.43
C GLU A 64 5.76 1.13 8.18
N LYS A 65 7.09 1.32 8.13
CA LYS A 65 7.94 0.81 7.04
C LYS A 65 7.94 -0.72 6.96
N GLY A 66 7.92 -1.42 8.10
CA GLY A 66 7.84 -2.88 8.15
C GLY A 66 6.47 -3.41 7.73
N LEU A 67 5.39 -2.70 8.08
CA LEU A 67 4.03 -3.01 7.64
C LEU A 67 3.89 -2.80 6.13
N ALA A 68 4.54 -1.79 5.55
CA ALA A 68 4.58 -1.58 4.11
C ALA A 68 5.19 -2.79 3.37
N VAL A 69 6.27 -3.37 3.91
CA VAL A 69 6.90 -4.59 3.34
C VAL A 69 5.98 -5.81 3.43
N LEU A 70 5.25 -5.97 4.53
CA LEU A 70 4.24 -7.01 4.67
C LEU A 70 3.13 -6.85 3.63
N ARG A 71 2.62 -5.64 3.44
CA ARG A 71 1.60 -5.28 2.44
C ARG A 71 2.10 -5.51 1.01
N HIS A 72 3.34 -5.14 0.72
CA HIS A 72 3.97 -5.41 -0.56
C HIS A 72 4.10 -6.92 -0.83
N THR A 73 4.45 -7.71 0.18
CA THR A 73 4.43 -9.17 0.04
C THR A 73 3.02 -9.72 -0.17
N ALA A 74 2.02 -9.14 0.49
CA ALA A 74 0.62 -9.54 0.29
C ALA A 74 0.13 -9.24 -1.15
N SER A 75 0.62 -8.16 -1.79
CA SER A 75 0.29 -7.87 -3.19
C SER A 75 0.85 -8.92 -4.16
N HIS A 76 2.05 -9.46 -3.89
CA HIS A 76 2.61 -10.56 -4.68
C HIS A 76 1.84 -11.88 -4.46
N VAL A 77 1.38 -12.16 -3.24
CA VAL A 77 0.50 -13.31 -2.97
C VAL A 77 -0.83 -13.15 -3.72
N LEU A 78 -1.37 -11.93 -3.79
CA LEU A 78 -2.56 -11.63 -4.61
C LEU A 78 -2.29 -11.91 -6.08
N ALA A 79 -1.18 -11.42 -6.65
CA ALA A 79 -0.84 -11.61 -8.05
C ALA A 79 -0.70 -13.10 -8.41
N GLN A 80 -0.02 -13.87 -7.58
CA GLN A 80 0.07 -15.32 -7.74
C GLN A 80 -1.31 -15.99 -7.69
N ALA A 81 -2.19 -15.60 -6.77
CA ALA A 81 -3.53 -16.17 -6.63
C ALA A 81 -4.39 -15.86 -7.87
N VAL A 82 -4.32 -14.63 -8.39
CA VAL A 82 -5.03 -14.23 -9.61
C VAL A 82 -4.55 -15.05 -10.78
N GLN A 83 -3.24 -15.13 -11.06
CA GLN A 83 -2.73 -15.91 -12.19
C GLN A 83 -2.97 -17.42 -12.05
N THR A 84 -3.09 -17.93 -10.82
CA THR A 84 -3.46 -19.34 -10.59
C THR A 84 -4.90 -19.63 -11.01
N LEU A 85 -5.82 -18.70 -10.76
CA LEU A 85 -7.24 -18.86 -11.07
C LEU A 85 -7.61 -18.34 -12.48
N PHE A 86 -6.90 -17.33 -12.95
CA PHE A 86 -7.09 -16.63 -14.21
C PHE A 86 -5.76 -16.56 -14.99
N PRO A 87 -5.33 -17.64 -15.63
CA PRO A 87 -4.01 -17.73 -16.26
C PRO A 87 -3.77 -16.72 -17.39
N ASP A 88 -4.85 -16.21 -18.00
CA ASP A 88 -4.76 -15.21 -19.07
C ASP A 88 -4.58 -13.77 -18.54
N ALA A 89 -4.78 -13.53 -17.23
CA ALA A 89 -4.59 -12.22 -16.63
C ALA A 89 -3.11 -11.82 -16.64
N LYS A 90 -2.80 -10.67 -17.26
CA LYS A 90 -1.42 -10.12 -17.29
C LYS A 90 -1.19 -9.28 -16.05
N VAL A 91 -0.03 -9.44 -15.45
CA VAL A 91 0.35 -8.70 -14.24
C VAL A 91 1.07 -7.39 -14.61
N ALA A 92 0.67 -6.30 -13.97
CA ALA A 92 1.31 -5.01 -14.16
C ALA A 92 2.15 -4.61 -12.92
N ILE A 93 1.59 -3.87 -11.98
CA ILE A 93 2.28 -3.41 -10.77
C ILE A 93 1.43 -3.61 -9.51
N GLY A 94 2.10 -3.82 -8.37
CA GLY A 94 1.43 -4.06 -7.09
C GLY A 94 2.15 -3.46 -5.88
N PRO A 95 2.15 -2.12 -5.70
CA PRO A 95 2.78 -1.49 -4.55
C PRO A 95 1.96 -1.63 -3.27
N SER A 96 2.62 -1.43 -2.14
CA SER A 96 1.96 -1.07 -0.89
C SER A 96 1.51 0.39 -0.91
N ILE A 97 0.44 0.68 -0.18
CA ILE A 97 -0.09 2.02 0.09
C ILE A 97 -0.34 2.18 1.60
N ASP A 98 -0.59 3.40 2.06
CA ASP A 98 -0.72 3.72 3.49
C ASP A 98 -1.75 2.86 4.24
N THR A 99 -2.85 2.49 3.59
CA THR A 99 -3.93 1.71 4.21
C THR A 99 -3.99 0.25 3.75
N GLY A 100 -3.08 -0.18 2.87
CA GLY A 100 -3.12 -1.53 2.32
C GLY A 100 -2.15 -1.76 1.16
N PHE A 101 -2.65 -2.39 0.13
CA PHE A 101 -1.95 -2.65 -1.12
C PHE A 101 -2.94 -2.74 -2.26
N TYR A 102 -2.44 -2.67 -3.49
CA TYR A 102 -3.21 -3.05 -4.66
C TYR A 102 -2.35 -3.84 -5.64
N TYR A 103 -2.99 -4.43 -6.63
CA TYR A 103 -2.31 -4.97 -7.81
C TYR A 103 -3.17 -4.75 -9.05
N ASP A 104 -2.50 -4.37 -10.15
CA ASP A 104 -3.13 -4.09 -11.45
C ASP A 104 -2.98 -5.27 -12.39
N PHE A 105 -4.08 -5.64 -13.04
CA PHE A 105 -4.17 -6.75 -13.97
C PHE A 105 -4.79 -6.31 -15.29
N ASP A 106 -4.23 -6.74 -16.39
CA ASP A 106 -4.93 -6.67 -17.68
C ASP A 106 -5.79 -7.91 -17.85
N CYS A 107 -7.05 -7.74 -17.53
CA CYS A 107 -8.09 -8.78 -17.57
C CYS A 107 -9.48 -8.14 -17.45
N PRO A 108 -10.57 -8.90 -17.76
CA PRO A 108 -11.93 -8.45 -17.45
C PRO A 108 -12.12 -8.12 -15.96
N PRO A 109 -13.08 -7.22 -15.63
CA PRO A 109 -13.38 -6.86 -14.24
C PRO A 109 -13.76 -8.09 -13.38
N PHE A 110 -13.25 -8.13 -12.15
CA PHE A 110 -13.58 -9.18 -11.18
C PHE A 110 -14.91 -8.91 -10.49
N SER A 111 -15.73 -9.94 -10.39
CA SER A 111 -16.94 -9.95 -9.58
C SER A 111 -16.60 -10.11 -8.08
N ARG A 112 -17.62 -9.97 -7.23
CA ARG A 112 -17.45 -10.24 -5.79
C ARG A 112 -17.10 -11.70 -5.50
N ASP A 113 -17.70 -12.62 -6.23
CA ASP A 113 -17.43 -14.05 -6.09
C ASP A 113 -15.99 -14.40 -6.50
N ASP A 114 -15.46 -13.71 -7.54
CA ASP A 114 -14.07 -13.84 -7.95
C ASP A 114 -13.12 -13.37 -6.85
N LEU A 115 -13.39 -12.21 -6.22
CA LEU A 115 -12.58 -11.73 -5.09
C LEU A 115 -12.58 -12.72 -3.93
N ASP A 116 -13.71 -13.33 -3.62
CA ASP A 116 -13.81 -14.35 -2.57
C ASP A 116 -13.06 -15.64 -2.95
N ALA A 117 -13.04 -16.01 -4.22
CA ALA A 117 -12.24 -17.14 -4.73
C ALA A 117 -10.73 -16.84 -4.65
N ILE A 118 -10.32 -15.65 -5.09
CA ILE A 118 -8.93 -15.19 -5.03
C ILE A 118 -8.46 -15.15 -3.56
N GLU A 119 -9.26 -14.62 -2.63
CA GLU A 119 -8.91 -14.60 -1.20
C GLU A 119 -8.72 -16.01 -0.63
N LYS A 120 -9.54 -16.98 -1.05
CA LYS A 120 -9.37 -18.40 -0.68
C LYS A 120 -8.07 -18.98 -1.24
N GLU A 121 -7.71 -18.64 -2.47
CA GLU A 121 -6.46 -19.10 -3.09
C GLU A 121 -5.24 -18.48 -2.41
N MET A 122 -5.27 -17.18 -2.10
CA MET A 122 -4.24 -16.52 -1.30
C MET A 122 -4.00 -17.26 0.03
N LYS A 123 -5.07 -17.66 0.73
CA LYS A 123 -4.97 -18.45 1.99
C LYS A 123 -4.28 -19.79 1.77
N LYS A 124 -4.51 -20.44 0.61
CA LYS A 124 -3.83 -21.70 0.27
C LYS A 124 -2.33 -21.48 0.01
N ILE A 125 -1.98 -20.44 -0.76
CA ILE A 125 -0.59 -20.06 -1.05
C ILE A 125 0.16 -19.79 0.26
N ILE A 126 -0.42 -18.97 1.14
CA ILE A 126 0.17 -18.66 2.45
C ILE A 126 0.34 -19.92 3.30
N LYS A 127 -0.64 -20.84 3.28
CA LYS A 127 -0.57 -22.11 4.03
C LYS A 127 0.55 -23.03 3.52
N LYS A 128 0.82 -23.06 2.20
CA LYS A 128 1.97 -23.78 1.63
C LYS A 128 3.29 -23.25 2.17
N GLY A 129 3.38 -21.94 2.40
CA GLY A 129 4.46 -21.30 3.10
C GLY A 129 5.77 -21.25 2.35
N ALA A 130 5.72 -21.01 1.06
CA ALA A 130 6.89 -20.87 0.23
C ALA A 130 7.85 -19.81 0.79
N LYS A 131 9.16 -20.11 0.73
CA LYS A 131 10.20 -19.09 0.92
C LYS A 131 10.14 -18.12 -0.24
N ILE A 132 10.50 -16.89 0.04
CA ILE A 132 10.66 -15.86 -0.99
C ILE A 132 12.15 -15.73 -1.26
N GLU A 133 12.56 -15.85 -2.50
CA GLU A 133 13.95 -15.78 -2.93
C GLU A 133 14.13 -14.57 -3.86
N ARG A 134 15.22 -13.82 -3.63
CA ARG A 134 15.61 -12.70 -4.49
C ARG A 134 16.77 -13.11 -5.38
N PHE A 135 16.68 -12.79 -6.66
CA PHE A 135 17.78 -12.97 -7.61
C PHE A 135 17.75 -11.87 -8.66
N THR A 136 18.81 -11.74 -9.45
CA THR A 136 18.95 -10.74 -10.51
C THR A 136 19.17 -11.43 -11.85
N LYS A 137 18.81 -10.74 -12.92
CA LYS A 137 19.08 -11.15 -14.31
C LYS A 137 19.66 -10.01 -15.10
N SER A 138 20.35 -10.32 -16.21
CA SER A 138 20.69 -9.31 -17.21
C SER A 138 19.40 -8.72 -17.82
N ARG A 139 19.49 -7.54 -18.43
CA ARG A 139 18.33 -6.90 -19.07
C ARG A 139 17.76 -7.79 -20.18
N GLU A 140 18.64 -8.39 -20.98
CA GLU A 140 18.27 -9.27 -22.08
C GLU A 140 17.54 -10.52 -21.58
N ASP A 141 18.10 -11.18 -20.55
CA ASP A 141 17.47 -12.38 -19.95
C ASP A 141 16.15 -12.06 -19.26
N ALA A 142 16.04 -10.87 -18.64
CA ALA A 142 14.82 -10.43 -17.98
C ALA A 142 13.70 -10.16 -19.01
N ILE A 143 14.01 -9.48 -20.11
CA ILE A 143 13.08 -9.25 -21.21
C ILE A 143 12.65 -10.58 -21.83
N ALA A 144 13.60 -11.46 -22.16
CA ALA A 144 13.31 -12.77 -22.75
C ALA A 144 12.39 -13.61 -21.84
N TYR A 145 12.65 -13.60 -20.54
CA TYR A 145 11.84 -14.31 -19.54
C TYR A 145 10.38 -13.85 -19.53
N PHE A 146 10.11 -12.54 -19.55
CA PHE A 146 8.74 -12.04 -19.54
C PHE A 146 8.07 -12.07 -20.91
N GLN A 147 8.85 -12.04 -22.00
CA GLN A 147 8.31 -12.30 -23.35
C GLN A 147 7.83 -13.74 -23.49
N GLU A 148 8.60 -14.72 -23.00
CA GLU A 148 8.19 -16.14 -22.99
C GLU A 148 6.91 -16.35 -22.17
N LYS A 149 6.78 -15.62 -21.04
CA LYS A 149 5.57 -15.65 -20.20
C LYS A 149 4.42 -14.80 -20.71
N ASN A 150 4.61 -14.09 -21.83
CA ASN A 150 3.62 -13.17 -22.39
C ASN A 150 3.14 -12.11 -21.37
N GLU A 151 4.08 -11.46 -20.67
CA GLU A 151 3.85 -10.41 -19.67
C GLU A 151 4.34 -9.04 -20.21
N PRO A 152 3.57 -8.37 -21.09
CA PRO A 152 4.04 -7.19 -21.79
C PRO A 152 4.33 -6.00 -20.87
N TYR A 153 3.57 -5.84 -19.80
CA TYR A 153 3.77 -4.75 -18.85
C TYR A 153 5.10 -4.87 -18.10
N LYS A 154 5.56 -6.09 -17.84
CA LYS A 154 6.87 -6.32 -17.22
C LYS A 154 8.01 -6.03 -18.19
N VAL A 155 7.83 -6.37 -19.46
CA VAL A 155 8.81 -6.01 -20.51
C VAL A 155 8.94 -4.49 -20.61
N GLU A 156 7.82 -3.76 -20.73
CA GLU A 156 7.81 -2.29 -20.77
C GLU A 156 8.48 -1.65 -19.55
N LEU A 157 8.22 -2.20 -18.35
CA LEU A 157 8.86 -1.71 -17.12
C LEU A 157 10.38 -1.89 -17.15
N ILE A 158 10.88 -3.01 -17.68
CA ILE A 158 12.32 -3.28 -17.78
C ILE A 158 12.98 -2.35 -18.82
N GLU A 159 12.31 -2.14 -19.96
CA GLU A 159 12.81 -1.26 -21.02
C GLU A 159 12.97 0.19 -20.54
N ASP A 160 12.08 0.65 -19.65
CA ASP A 160 12.12 2.01 -19.09
C ASP A 160 13.14 2.20 -17.97
N LEU A 161 13.73 1.14 -17.42
CA LEU A 161 14.75 1.27 -16.41
C LEU A 161 16.03 1.93 -17.00
N PRO A 162 16.71 2.84 -16.29
CA PRO A 162 17.99 3.40 -16.73
C PRO A 162 19.01 2.32 -17.06
N GLU A 163 19.94 2.62 -17.97
CA GLU A 163 21.07 1.73 -18.24
C GLU A 163 21.88 1.46 -16.97
N GLY A 164 22.30 0.22 -16.77
CA GLY A 164 23.06 -0.21 -15.60
C GLY A 164 22.22 -0.43 -14.34
N SER A 165 20.91 -0.23 -14.38
CA SER A 165 20.03 -0.58 -13.26
C SER A 165 20.07 -2.06 -12.97
N GLU A 166 20.14 -2.42 -11.68
CA GLU A 166 19.96 -3.80 -11.23
C GLU A 166 18.52 -4.25 -11.47
N ILE A 167 18.33 -5.34 -12.17
CA ILE A 167 17.01 -5.92 -12.46
C ILE A 167 16.79 -7.10 -11.54
N SER A 168 16.03 -6.89 -10.49
CA SER A 168 15.77 -7.90 -9.47
C SER A 168 14.40 -8.54 -9.61
N PHE A 169 14.37 -9.78 -9.18
CA PHE A 169 13.21 -10.66 -9.18
C PHE A 169 12.98 -11.24 -7.81
N TYR A 170 11.73 -11.50 -7.50
CA TYR A 170 11.35 -12.25 -6.32
C TYR A 170 10.49 -13.45 -6.73
N SER A 171 10.92 -14.65 -6.31
CA SER A 171 10.15 -15.88 -6.50
C SER A 171 9.51 -16.35 -5.20
N GLN A 172 8.32 -16.93 -5.30
CA GLN A 172 7.59 -17.56 -4.22
C GLN A 172 7.00 -18.90 -4.70
N GLY A 173 7.75 -19.97 -4.49
CA GLY A 173 7.47 -21.27 -5.13
C GLY A 173 7.64 -21.18 -6.64
N ASP A 174 6.63 -21.57 -7.39
CA ASP A 174 6.66 -21.61 -8.87
C ASP A 174 6.31 -20.25 -9.52
N TRP A 175 5.99 -19.22 -8.73
CA TRP A 175 5.63 -17.90 -9.23
C TRP A 175 6.77 -16.91 -9.01
N THR A 176 7.00 -16.05 -10.01
CA THR A 176 8.09 -15.08 -10.00
C THR A 176 7.63 -13.77 -10.58
N ASP A 177 8.04 -12.66 -9.95
CA ASP A 177 7.74 -11.31 -10.42
C ASP A 177 8.99 -10.42 -10.49
N LEU A 178 8.93 -9.41 -11.37
CA LEU A 178 9.86 -8.28 -11.43
C LEU A 178 9.59 -7.35 -10.25
N CYS A 179 10.55 -7.15 -9.38
CA CYS A 179 10.35 -6.28 -8.23
C CYS A 179 11.68 -5.82 -7.62
N ALA A 180 11.73 -4.55 -7.19
CA ALA A 180 12.85 -4.00 -6.43
C ALA A 180 12.85 -4.45 -4.96
N GLY A 181 11.72 -4.91 -4.43
CA GLY A 181 11.56 -5.27 -3.02
C GLY A 181 11.41 -4.04 -2.10
N PRO A 182 11.68 -4.20 -0.79
CA PRO A 182 11.94 -5.47 -0.10
C PRO A 182 10.69 -6.34 0.12
N HIS A 183 10.90 -7.61 0.43
CA HIS A 183 9.86 -8.58 0.76
C HIS A 183 10.18 -9.38 2.03
N LEU A 184 9.15 -9.97 2.63
CA LEU A 184 9.32 -10.92 3.72
C LEU A 184 10.18 -12.12 3.30
N MET A 185 10.70 -12.87 4.26
CA MET A 185 11.44 -14.11 4.00
C MET A 185 10.55 -15.26 3.51
N SER A 186 9.25 -15.20 3.79
CA SER A 186 8.27 -16.22 3.40
C SER A 186 6.87 -15.64 3.34
N VAL A 187 6.05 -16.16 2.44
CA VAL A 187 4.61 -15.81 2.33
C VAL A 187 3.83 -16.11 3.61
N LYS A 188 4.34 -16.98 4.52
CA LYS A 188 3.73 -17.24 5.85
C LYS A 188 3.64 -16.01 6.74
N GLY A 189 4.44 -14.98 6.48
CA GLY A 189 4.38 -13.72 7.22
C GLY A 189 3.08 -12.96 7.02
N VAL A 190 2.38 -13.16 5.89
CA VAL A 190 1.09 -12.53 5.59
C VAL A 190 -0.04 -13.26 6.31
N LYS A 191 -0.24 -12.97 7.61
CA LYS A 191 -1.17 -13.71 8.48
C LYS A 191 -2.60 -13.20 8.46
N ALA A 192 -2.78 -11.91 8.30
CA ALA A 192 -4.06 -11.23 8.38
C ALA A 192 -4.20 -10.27 7.19
N PHE A 193 -5.11 -10.57 6.28
CA PHE A 193 -5.38 -9.78 5.09
C PHE A 193 -6.84 -9.88 4.68
N LYS A 194 -7.30 -8.91 3.88
CA LYS A 194 -8.63 -8.88 3.29
C LYS A 194 -8.58 -8.20 1.94
N LEU A 195 -9.25 -8.76 0.93
CA LEU A 195 -9.53 -8.06 -0.32
C LEU A 195 -10.74 -7.16 -0.13
N LEU A 196 -10.64 -5.91 -0.55
CA LEU A 196 -11.63 -4.87 -0.27
C LEU A 196 -12.54 -4.62 -1.46
N SER A 197 -11.97 -4.35 -2.62
CA SER A 197 -12.72 -3.97 -3.83
C SER A 197 -11.92 -4.22 -5.09
N SER A 198 -12.62 -4.20 -6.22
CA SER A 198 -12.04 -4.12 -7.56
C SER A 198 -12.55 -2.86 -8.25
N SER A 199 -11.68 -2.20 -9.02
CA SER A 199 -12.02 -1.02 -9.82
C SER A 199 -11.17 -0.96 -11.08
N SER A 200 -11.58 -0.15 -12.05
CA SER A 200 -10.75 0.16 -13.21
C SER A 200 -9.68 1.19 -12.86
N ALA A 201 -8.51 1.06 -13.47
CA ALA A 201 -7.41 2.02 -13.37
C ALA A 201 -6.67 2.09 -14.70
N TYR A 202 -6.29 3.29 -15.15
CA TYR A 202 -5.49 3.43 -16.36
C TYR A 202 -4.02 3.09 -16.08
N TRP A 203 -3.40 2.33 -16.98
CA TRP A 203 -1.97 2.06 -16.92
C TRP A 203 -1.18 3.38 -16.81
N ARG A 204 -0.30 3.47 -15.81
CA ARG A 204 0.47 4.69 -15.49
C ARG A 204 -0.39 5.95 -15.30
N GLY A 205 -1.64 5.80 -14.92
CA GLY A 205 -2.52 6.93 -14.63
C GLY A 205 -2.95 7.77 -15.83
N SER A 206 -2.68 7.35 -17.06
CA SER A 206 -3.04 8.08 -18.27
C SER A 206 -4.23 7.43 -18.97
N GLU A 207 -5.28 8.21 -19.23
CA GLU A 207 -6.48 7.78 -19.97
C GLU A 207 -6.20 7.35 -21.44
N LYS A 208 -5.00 7.66 -21.95
CA LYS A 208 -4.56 7.24 -23.29
C LYS A 208 -4.03 5.79 -23.30
N ASN A 209 -3.73 5.25 -22.14
CA ASN A 209 -3.18 3.90 -21.97
C ASN A 209 -4.29 2.88 -21.71
N ALA A 210 -3.93 1.60 -21.71
CA ALA A 210 -4.83 0.50 -21.42
C ALA A 210 -5.53 0.68 -20.07
N MET A 211 -6.82 0.34 -20.04
CA MET A 211 -7.59 0.31 -18.81
C MET A 211 -7.43 -1.07 -18.15
N LEU A 212 -6.81 -1.10 -16.99
CA LEU A 212 -6.53 -2.30 -16.20
C LEU A 212 -7.59 -2.49 -15.13
N THR A 213 -7.66 -3.69 -14.60
CA THR A 213 -8.46 -4.04 -13.42
C THR A 213 -7.58 -4.04 -12.19
N ARG A 214 -7.86 -3.15 -11.23
CA ARG A 214 -7.15 -3.01 -9.97
C ARG A 214 -7.91 -3.71 -8.85
N ILE A 215 -7.23 -4.55 -8.08
CA ILE A 215 -7.75 -5.13 -6.84
C ILE A 215 -7.08 -4.45 -5.65
N TYR A 216 -7.89 -3.90 -4.74
CA TYR A 216 -7.43 -3.36 -3.47
C TYR A 216 -7.53 -4.39 -2.36
N GLY A 217 -6.52 -4.44 -1.52
CA GLY A 217 -6.50 -5.25 -0.32
C GLY A 217 -5.83 -4.53 0.84
N THR A 218 -5.96 -5.08 2.03
CA THR A 218 -5.23 -4.63 3.21
C THR A 218 -4.63 -5.82 3.95
N ALA A 219 -3.53 -5.58 4.68
CA ALA A 219 -2.88 -6.59 5.51
C ALA A 219 -2.32 -5.94 6.78
N TYR A 220 -2.33 -6.72 7.87
CA TYR A 220 -1.90 -6.32 9.19
C TYR A 220 -1.08 -7.42 9.87
N ALA A 221 -0.36 -7.07 10.94
CA ALA A 221 0.45 -8.00 11.72
C ALA A 221 -0.40 -9.09 12.40
N SER A 222 -1.62 -8.74 12.80
CA SER A 222 -2.55 -9.63 13.51
C SER A 222 -3.98 -9.56 12.97
N LYS A 223 -4.77 -10.60 13.31
CA LYS A 223 -6.20 -10.63 12.96
C LYS A 223 -7.00 -9.58 13.73
N ASP A 224 -6.58 -9.24 14.93
CA ASP A 224 -7.28 -8.25 15.76
C ASP A 224 -7.11 -6.85 15.17
N GLU A 225 -5.89 -6.46 14.75
CA GLU A 225 -5.65 -5.21 14.04
C GLU A 225 -6.43 -5.13 12.72
N LEU A 226 -6.47 -6.22 11.95
CA LEU A 226 -7.27 -6.27 10.73
C LEU A 226 -8.76 -6.09 11.03
N LYS A 227 -9.27 -6.74 12.06
CA LYS A 227 -10.67 -6.63 12.48
C LYS A 227 -11.01 -5.20 12.89
N GLU A 228 -10.18 -4.59 13.72
CA GLU A 228 -10.35 -3.19 14.14
C GLU A 228 -10.41 -2.24 12.92
N HIS A 229 -9.48 -2.40 11.99
CA HIS A 229 -9.47 -1.61 10.76
C HIS A 229 -10.75 -1.79 9.93
N LEU A 230 -11.22 -3.02 9.75
CA LEU A 230 -12.46 -3.28 9.01
C LEU A 230 -13.68 -2.69 9.71
N GLU A 231 -13.75 -2.73 11.04
CA GLU A 231 -14.80 -2.09 11.84
C GLU A 231 -14.75 -0.56 11.67
N GLN A 232 -13.56 0.04 11.68
CA GLN A 232 -13.38 1.48 11.41
C GLN A 232 -13.84 1.86 9.99
N MET A 233 -13.54 1.04 8.99
CA MET A 233 -14.01 1.27 7.62
C MET A 233 -15.55 1.20 7.50
N GLU A 234 -16.18 0.24 8.16
CA GLU A 234 -17.65 0.13 8.17
C GLU A 234 -18.30 1.31 8.93
N GLU A 235 -17.69 1.76 10.02
CA GLU A 235 -18.14 2.94 10.73
C GLU A 235 -17.97 4.21 9.89
N ALA A 236 -16.85 4.35 9.17
CA ALA A 236 -16.64 5.46 8.23
C ALA A 236 -17.72 5.50 7.13
N LYS A 237 -18.09 4.35 6.56
CA LYS A 237 -19.19 4.26 5.59
C LYS A 237 -20.55 4.68 6.20
N ARG A 238 -20.82 4.30 7.46
CA ARG A 238 -22.05 4.73 8.15
C ARG A 238 -22.09 6.24 8.38
N ARG A 239 -20.92 6.85 8.62
CA ARG A 239 -20.74 8.29 8.84
C ARG A 239 -20.45 9.09 7.56
N ASP A 240 -20.62 8.48 6.38
CA ASP A 240 -20.44 9.20 5.13
C ASP A 240 -21.31 10.44 5.08
N HIS A 241 -20.67 11.60 4.89
CA HIS A 241 -21.34 12.90 4.95
C HIS A 241 -22.42 13.08 3.86
N ASN A 242 -22.24 12.47 2.68
CA ASN A 242 -23.23 12.52 1.61
C ASN A 242 -24.49 11.72 1.97
N LYS A 243 -24.30 10.56 2.64
CA LYS A 243 -25.40 9.77 3.15
C LYS A 243 -26.13 10.51 4.25
N LEU A 244 -25.41 10.92 5.29
CA LEU A 244 -25.98 11.62 6.43
C LEU A 244 -26.60 12.95 6.03
N GLY A 245 -25.96 13.72 5.13
CA GLY A 245 -26.47 14.99 4.65
C GLY A 245 -27.81 14.88 3.95
N ARG A 246 -28.00 13.80 3.16
CA ARG A 246 -29.30 13.53 2.50
C ARG A 246 -30.34 13.02 3.49
N GLU A 247 -30.01 12.06 4.34
CA GLU A 247 -30.92 11.47 5.34
C GLU A 247 -31.43 12.53 6.35
N MET A 248 -30.53 13.39 6.82
CA MET A 248 -30.84 14.47 7.76
C MET A 248 -31.38 15.73 7.09
N LYS A 249 -31.51 15.74 5.75
CA LYS A 249 -31.97 16.91 4.97
C LYS A 249 -31.14 18.17 5.23
N ILE A 250 -29.81 18.00 5.27
CA ILE A 250 -28.85 19.09 5.47
C ILE A 250 -28.57 19.78 4.14
N PHE A 251 -28.32 18.98 3.09
CA PHE A 251 -28.10 19.47 1.73
C PHE A 251 -28.63 18.48 0.69
N THR A 252 -28.78 18.97 -0.53
CA THR A 252 -29.11 18.18 -1.71
C THR A 252 -28.40 18.75 -2.94
N THR A 253 -28.40 18.01 -4.02
CA THR A 253 -27.95 18.48 -5.34
C THR A 253 -29.15 18.53 -6.27
N VAL A 254 -29.19 19.53 -7.16
CA VAL A 254 -30.24 19.71 -8.16
C VAL A 254 -29.59 20.01 -9.51
N ASP A 255 -30.08 19.41 -10.58
CA ASP A 255 -29.47 19.48 -11.91
C ASP A 255 -29.36 20.89 -12.45
N VAL A 256 -30.34 21.78 -12.12
CA VAL A 256 -30.35 23.16 -12.58
C VAL A 256 -29.22 24.01 -11.98
N ILE A 257 -28.66 23.58 -10.82
CA ILE A 257 -27.51 24.26 -10.20
C ILE A 257 -26.21 23.64 -10.70
N GLY A 258 -26.22 22.32 -10.93
CA GLY A 258 -25.07 21.55 -11.38
C GLY A 258 -24.47 20.61 -10.32
N GLN A 259 -23.72 19.61 -10.80
CA GLN A 259 -23.04 18.67 -9.92
C GLN A 259 -21.88 19.33 -9.17
N GLY A 260 -21.67 18.92 -7.92
CA GLY A 260 -20.60 19.48 -7.07
C GLY A 260 -20.98 20.78 -6.36
N LEU A 261 -22.15 21.35 -6.63
CA LEU A 261 -22.67 22.55 -5.98
C LEU A 261 -23.88 22.20 -5.08
N PRO A 262 -23.66 21.90 -3.79
CA PRO A 262 -24.74 21.50 -2.89
C PRO A 262 -25.68 22.67 -2.57
N LEU A 263 -26.99 22.42 -2.69
CA LEU A 263 -28.04 23.30 -2.17
C LEU A 263 -28.22 22.99 -0.68
N ILE A 264 -27.97 23.99 0.18
CA ILE A 264 -28.14 23.83 1.63
C ILE A 264 -29.64 23.91 1.95
N MET A 265 -30.15 22.90 2.60
CA MET A 265 -31.55 22.79 3.03
C MET A 265 -31.79 23.46 4.39
N PRO A 266 -33.03 23.68 4.81
CA PRO A 266 -33.35 24.40 6.06
C PRO A 266 -32.58 23.88 7.28
N ASN A 267 -32.47 22.55 7.47
CA ASN A 267 -31.71 21.97 8.59
C ASN A 267 -30.22 22.34 8.52
N GLY A 268 -29.64 22.34 7.33
CA GLY A 268 -28.24 22.75 7.11
C GLY A 268 -28.05 24.24 7.38
N VAL A 269 -28.99 25.09 6.95
CA VAL A 269 -28.93 26.55 7.21
C VAL A 269 -28.97 26.84 8.71
N ILE A 270 -29.83 26.13 9.47
CA ILE A 270 -29.88 26.27 10.93
C ILE A 270 -28.52 25.89 11.55
N MET A 271 -27.96 24.76 11.16
CA MET A 271 -26.64 24.34 11.66
C MET A 271 -25.55 25.36 11.36
N MET A 272 -25.49 25.87 10.14
CA MET A 272 -24.52 26.89 9.73
C MET A 272 -24.69 28.19 10.55
N GLN A 273 -25.93 28.63 10.75
CA GLN A 273 -26.22 29.84 11.53
C GLN A 273 -25.82 29.71 12.99
N GLU A 274 -26.09 28.57 13.61
CA GLU A 274 -25.69 28.33 15.01
C GLU A 274 -24.17 28.25 15.17
N LEU A 275 -23.47 27.61 14.24
CA LEU A 275 -21.99 27.60 14.23
C LEU A 275 -21.42 29.00 14.00
N GLN A 276 -21.99 29.77 13.08
CA GLN A 276 -21.55 31.13 12.81
C GLN A 276 -21.76 32.02 14.05
N ARG A 277 -22.92 31.98 14.67
CA ARG A 277 -23.21 32.76 15.89
C ARG A 277 -22.23 32.38 17.02
N TRP A 278 -22.03 31.11 17.21
CA TRP A 278 -21.12 30.62 18.24
C TRP A 278 -19.69 31.15 18.05
N ILE A 279 -19.13 31.04 16.84
CA ILE A 279 -17.77 31.53 16.58
C ILE A 279 -17.67 33.06 16.70
N GLU A 280 -18.67 33.78 16.22
CA GLU A 280 -18.76 35.24 16.32
C GLU A 280 -18.76 35.70 17.78
N ASP A 281 -19.52 35.01 18.64
CA ASP A 281 -19.56 35.29 20.07
C ASP A 281 -18.21 34.99 20.77
N GLU A 282 -17.57 33.89 20.42
CA GLU A 282 -16.27 33.51 20.98
C GLU A 282 -15.15 34.46 20.54
N GLU A 283 -15.14 34.88 19.28
CA GLU A 283 -14.21 35.89 18.77
C GLU A 283 -14.38 37.23 19.49
N THR A 284 -15.62 37.68 19.66
CA THR A 284 -15.92 38.92 20.36
C THR A 284 -15.48 38.89 21.83
N LYS A 285 -15.76 37.78 22.55
CA LYS A 285 -15.30 37.58 23.94
C LYS A 285 -13.78 37.63 24.08
N ARG A 286 -13.05 37.24 23.06
CA ARG A 286 -11.57 37.21 23.01
C ARG A 286 -10.96 38.51 22.50
N GLY A 287 -11.77 39.50 22.18
CA GLY A 287 -11.33 40.85 21.75
C GLY A 287 -11.00 40.95 20.25
N TYR A 288 -11.36 39.94 19.45
CA TYR A 288 -11.23 40.05 17.99
C TYR A 288 -12.27 41.00 17.41
N VAL A 289 -11.86 41.76 16.40
CA VAL A 289 -12.73 42.64 15.64
C VAL A 289 -12.96 42.12 14.25
N ARG A 290 -14.21 42.15 13.76
CA ARG A 290 -14.55 41.63 12.46
C ARG A 290 -14.36 42.68 11.38
N THR A 291 -13.83 42.24 10.23
CA THR A 291 -13.75 43.01 9.01
C THR A 291 -14.52 42.30 7.89
N LYS A 292 -15.03 43.05 6.94
CA LYS A 292 -15.67 42.50 5.74
C LYS A 292 -14.93 42.99 4.52
N THR A 293 -14.22 42.10 3.86
CA THR A 293 -13.49 42.39 2.64
C THR A 293 -14.39 42.29 1.42
N PRO A 294 -14.17 43.08 0.35
CA PRO A 294 -14.89 42.93 -0.92
C PRO A 294 -14.58 41.57 -1.56
N LEU A 295 -15.54 41.06 -2.34
CA LEU A 295 -15.41 39.74 -3.04
C LEU A 295 -14.49 39.83 -4.26
N MET A 296 -14.12 41.01 -4.71
CA MET A 296 -13.22 41.25 -5.84
C MET A 296 -12.02 42.06 -5.38
N ALA A 297 -10.84 41.70 -5.88
CA ALA A 297 -9.60 42.39 -5.67
C ALA A 297 -8.88 42.58 -7.02
N LYS A 298 -7.84 43.44 -7.06
CA LYS A 298 -6.96 43.53 -8.20
C LYS A 298 -6.11 42.28 -8.32
N SER A 299 -5.64 41.99 -9.55
CA SER A 299 -4.86 40.79 -9.85
C SER A 299 -3.49 40.69 -9.16
N ASP A 300 -3.05 41.79 -8.54
CA ASP A 300 -1.72 41.91 -7.90
C ASP A 300 -1.75 41.58 -6.39
N LEU A 301 -2.86 41.04 -5.91
CA LEU A 301 -3.05 40.65 -4.50
C LEU A 301 -2.74 39.11 -4.33
#